data_f2a6064d0c2470d0fdbd7f1bbcd2e4f0
#
_entry.id   f2a6064d0c2470d0fdbd7f1bbcd2e4f0
#
_cell.length_a   1.000
_cell.length_b   1.000
_cell.length_c   1.000
_cell.angle_alpha   90.00
_cell.angle_beta   90.00
_cell.angle_gamma   90.00
#
_symmetry.space_group_name_H-M   'P 1'
#
loop_
_entity.id
_entity.type
_entity.pdbx_description
1 polymer ?
#
loop_
_entity_poly.entity_id
_entity_poly.type
_entity_poly.pdbx_seq_one_letter_code
_entity_poly.pdbx_strand_id
1 'polypeptide(L)'
;MRHIAGLLAALSLAACVAPQHKLISLAPDVLDPTDDVRLGLAFAPGAETFTVYAPDADDTAYNHGVALTRFQGRLYAQWQSSLRDEDAPETQVLYAVSDDDGARWSPPRTLTAPRIEGYTTSGGWWQTEDRLLAYVNVWPEHEDGARSGRTEFMISTDGEVWSAPEAVRLSDGRPVPGIIEQDTRAIPDGRLVTTFHVEPGLTATPFYTDDPLGMTGWTAGLMENLPHDGDVSRELEPSWFWRRKSHEIVMLFRDQATSYQTLVSVSADRGENWTTPELVGFPDSRSKQSAGNLPDGSVFRVSNPRSDRARYPLVLSLSEDGIIFERAWLLRAGGGDIQPLRFEGRYKREGYSYPKSHVGERYLYVGYATNKEDVEVTRVPLESLLKQD
;
A
#
# COMPACT_ATOMS: atom_id res chain seq x y z
N MET A 1 30.33 73.67 -9.13
CA MET A 1 30.62 72.24 -9.27
C MET A 1 30.08 71.53 -8.07
N ARG A 2 28.94 70.81 -8.16
CA ARG A 2 28.35 70.04 -7.08
C ARG A 2 28.44 68.57 -7.48
N HIS A 3 29.20 67.80 -6.70
CA HIS A 3 29.29 66.36 -6.88
C HIS A 3 28.08 65.69 -6.25
N ILE A 4 27.31 64.95 -7.02
CA ILE A 4 26.26 64.07 -6.54
C ILE A 4 26.90 62.64 -6.46
N ALA A 5 27.03 62.15 -5.22
CA ALA A 5 27.44 60.78 -4.99
C ALA A 5 26.14 59.88 -5.01
N GLY A 6 26.06 59.03 -5.99
CA GLY A 6 25.03 58.02 -6.06
C GLY A 6 25.33 56.83 -5.17
N LEU A 7 24.43 56.54 -4.23
CA LEU A 7 24.44 55.36 -3.38
C LEU A 7 23.81 54.17 -4.15
N LEU A 8 24.61 53.20 -4.58
CA LEU A 8 24.10 51.93 -5.08
C LEU A 8 23.76 51.05 -3.86
N ALA A 9 22.49 50.80 -3.64
CA ALA A 9 22.02 49.77 -2.73
C ALA A 9 22.06 48.41 -3.43
N ALA A 10 22.94 47.52 -3.01
CA ALA A 10 22.99 46.14 -3.42
C ALA A 10 21.88 45.37 -2.69
N LEU A 11 20.79 45.01 -3.40
CA LEU A 11 19.81 44.02 -2.90
C LEU A 11 20.47 42.63 -2.99
N SER A 12 20.82 42.06 -1.84
CA SER A 12 21.15 40.65 -1.72
C SER A 12 19.86 39.84 -1.76
N LEU A 13 19.56 39.20 -2.89
CA LEU A 13 18.59 38.11 -2.94
C LEU A 13 19.13 36.93 -2.12
N ALA A 14 18.64 36.77 -0.90
CA ALA A 14 18.79 35.51 -0.20
C ALA A 14 17.92 34.49 -0.94
N ALA A 15 18.56 33.61 -1.71
CA ALA A 15 17.89 32.43 -2.23
C ALA A 15 17.48 31.58 -1.03
N CYS A 16 16.18 31.47 -0.77
CA CYS A 16 15.64 30.43 0.12
C CYS A 16 16.01 29.09 -0.50
N VAL A 17 17.04 28.44 0.02
CA VAL A 17 17.31 27.05 -0.27
C VAL A 17 16.16 26.27 0.38
N ALA A 18 15.31 25.67 -0.44
CA ALA A 18 14.27 24.79 0.05
C ALA A 18 14.92 23.69 0.92
N PRO A 19 14.30 23.30 2.05
CA PRO A 19 14.85 22.26 2.90
C PRO A 19 15.00 20.98 2.08
N GLN A 20 16.23 20.45 2.01
CA GLN A 20 16.51 19.22 1.29
C GLN A 20 15.99 18.05 2.13
N HIS A 21 14.87 17.43 1.70
CA HIS A 21 14.33 16.25 2.36
C HIS A 21 15.30 15.07 2.19
N LYS A 22 15.52 14.32 3.27
CA LYS A 22 16.33 13.10 3.21
C LYS A 22 15.47 11.98 2.63
N LEU A 23 15.89 11.44 1.51
CA LEU A 23 15.27 10.25 0.91
C LEU A 23 15.68 8.98 1.68
N ILE A 24 14.98 7.89 1.40
CA ILE A 24 15.31 6.59 2.00
C ILE A 24 16.50 5.94 1.28
N SER A 25 17.22 5.09 2.01
CA SER A 25 18.25 4.22 1.45
C SER A 25 18.31 2.88 2.17
N LEU A 26 18.82 1.86 1.49
CA LEU A 26 19.19 0.59 2.08
C LEU A 26 20.66 0.68 2.53
N ALA A 27 20.96 0.21 3.76
CA ALA A 27 22.33 0.15 4.21
C ALA A 27 23.15 -0.83 3.34
N PRO A 28 24.44 -0.59 3.13
CA PRO A 28 25.30 -1.53 2.43
C PRO A 28 25.25 -2.92 3.04
N ASP A 29 25.37 -3.95 2.21
CA ASP A 29 25.47 -5.37 2.61
C ASP A 29 24.25 -5.95 3.37
N VAL A 30 23.12 -5.25 3.42
CA VAL A 30 21.87 -5.79 3.99
C VAL A 30 21.29 -6.89 3.12
N LEU A 31 21.43 -6.77 1.80
CA LEU A 31 20.97 -7.77 0.83
C LEU A 31 22.15 -8.30 0.03
N ASP A 32 22.20 -9.61 -0.18
CA ASP A 32 23.10 -10.26 -1.13
C ASP A 32 22.36 -10.52 -2.47
N PRO A 33 22.55 -9.69 -3.49
CA PRO A 33 21.86 -9.84 -4.76
C PRO A 33 22.31 -11.07 -5.57
N THR A 34 23.33 -11.82 -5.12
CA THR A 34 23.77 -13.07 -5.75
C THR A 34 23.01 -14.29 -5.26
N ASP A 35 22.30 -14.17 -4.14
CA ASP A 35 21.35 -15.19 -3.63
C ASP A 35 19.94 -14.87 -4.08
N ASP A 36 19.54 -15.37 -5.22
CA ASP A 36 18.22 -15.16 -5.83
C ASP A 36 17.04 -15.68 -4.99
N VAL A 37 17.30 -16.59 -4.05
CA VAL A 37 16.28 -17.27 -3.25
C VAL A 37 16.00 -16.53 -1.94
N ARG A 38 17.04 -16.06 -1.28
CA ARG A 38 16.98 -15.51 0.09
C ARG A 38 17.58 -14.12 0.23
N LEU A 39 18.31 -13.63 -0.77
CA LEU A 39 19.07 -12.38 -0.69
C LEU A 39 20.03 -12.33 0.53
N GLY A 40 20.58 -13.49 0.92
CA GLY A 40 21.49 -13.62 2.09
C GLY A 40 20.79 -13.53 3.46
N LEU A 41 19.44 -13.49 3.50
CA LEU A 41 18.67 -13.21 4.70
C LEU A 41 18.24 -14.47 5.45
N ALA A 42 18.15 -14.36 6.78
CA ALA A 42 17.44 -15.30 7.65
C ALA A 42 15.94 -14.98 7.73
N PHE A 43 15.12 -15.94 8.11
CA PHE A 43 13.70 -15.70 8.40
C PHE A 43 13.53 -14.79 9.62
N ALA A 44 12.47 -13.98 9.61
CA ALA A 44 12.11 -13.13 10.74
C ALA A 44 11.85 -14.02 11.98
N PRO A 45 12.44 -13.69 13.14
CA PRO A 45 12.31 -14.52 14.32
C PRO A 45 10.85 -14.66 14.77
N GLY A 46 10.39 -15.89 14.96
CA GLY A 46 9.01 -16.18 15.36
C GLY A 46 7.95 -15.91 14.30
N ALA A 47 8.34 -15.67 13.05
CA ALA A 47 7.39 -15.52 11.95
C ALA A 47 6.63 -16.82 11.70
N GLU A 48 5.30 -16.71 11.56
CA GLU A 48 4.40 -17.82 11.25
C GLU A 48 3.49 -17.43 10.09
N THR A 49 3.26 -18.36 9.17
CA THR A 49 2.40 -18.14 8.01
C THR A 49 1.16 -19.03 8.08
N PHE A 50 0.00 -18.43 7.77
CA PHE A 50 -1.29 -19.08 7.78
C PHE A 50 -2.03 -18.80 6.48
N THR A 51 -2.74 -19.82 5.99
CA THR A 51 -3.61 -19.68 4.82
C THR A 51 -4.97 -19.15 5.26
N VAL A 52 -5.38 -18.04 4.65
CA VAL A 52 -6.72 -17.44 4.82
C VAL A 52 -7.70 -18.13 3.89
N TYR A 53 -7.29 -18.33 2.64
CA TYR A 53 -8.07 -18.99 1.60
C TYR A 53 -7.16 -19.65 0.57
N ALA A 54 -7.45 -20.89 0.26
CA ALA A 54 -6.83 -21.64 -0.83
C ALA A 54 -7.94 -22.23 -1.69
N PRO A 55 -8.06 -21.86 -2.97
CA PRO A 55 -9.14 -22.32 -3.83
C PRO A 55 -8.93 -23.79 -4.25
N ASP A 56 -10.04 -24.50 -4.37
CA ASP A 56 -10.14 -25.77 -5.08
C ASP A 56 -10.39 -25.55 -6.59
N ALA A 57 -10.43 -26.62 -7.38
CA ALA A 57 -10.54 -26.54 -8.85
C ALA A 57 -11.84 -25.87 -9.34
N ASP A 58 -12.91 -25.95 -8.55
CA ASP A 58 -14.23 -25.39 -8.87
C ASP A 58 -14.50 -24.04 -8.23
N ASP A 59 -13.51 -23.51 -7.48
CA ASP A 59 -13.59 -22.23 -6.78
C ASP A 59 -13.06 -21.06 -7.63
N THR A 60 -13.09 -19.85 -7.01
CA THR A 60 -12.46 -18.66 -7.56
C THR A 60 -10.94 -18.78 -7.47
N ALA A 61 -10.30 -19.13 -8.58
CA ALA A 61 -8.88 -19.48 -8.66
C ALA A 61 -7.94 -18.27 -8.78
N TYR A 62 -8.45 -17.06 -8.98
CA TYR A 62 -7.67 -15.83 -8.96
C TYR A 62 -8.02 -15.02 -7.70
N ASN A 63 -7.04 -14.80 -6.82
CA ASN A 63 -7.18 -14.04 -5.59
C ASN A 63 -6.04 -13.05 -5.43
N HIS A 64 -6.36 -11.77 -5.15
CA HIS A 64 -5.36 -10.70 -5.12
C HIS A 64 -5.78 -9.49 -4.27
N GLY A 65 -4.84 -8.56 -4.02
CA GLY A 65 -5.13 -7.31 -3.33
C GLY A 65 -5.58 -7.51 -1.88
N VAL A 66 -4.88 -8.35 -1.13
CA VAL A 66 -5.18 -8.65 0.28
C VAL A 66 -4.96 -7.41 1.14
N ALA A 67 -5.95 -7.03 1.95
CA ALA A 67 -5.84 -5.96 2.92
C ALA A 67 -6.31 -6.44 4.30
N LEU A 68 -5.59 -6.04 5.34
CA LEU A 68 -5.83 -6.47 6.72
C LEU A 68 -6.23 -5.30 7.62
N THR A 69 -7.08 -5.59 8.60
CA THR A 69 -7.35 -4.67 9.72
C THR A 69 -7.79 -5.44 10.96
N ARG A 70 -7.75 -4.78 12.11
CA ARG A 70 -8.28 -5.34 13.37
C ARG A 70 -9.44 -4.48 13.84
N PHE A 71 -10.58 -5.11 14.12
CA PHE A 71 -11.76 -4.44 14.63
C PHE A 71 -12.40 -5.27 15.74
N GLN A 72 -12.69 -4.65 16.89
CA GLN A 72 -13.29 -5.30 18.07
C GLN A 72 -12.59 -6.62 18.45
N GLY A 73 -11.25 -6.60 18.47
CA GLY A 73 -10.43 -7.75 18.87
C GLY A 73 -10.22 -8.82 17.78
N ARG A 74 -10.93 -8.76 16.67
CA ARG A 74 -10.88 -9.72 15.55
C ARG A 74 -10.03 -9.18 14.41
N LEU A 75 -9.33 -10.06 13.71
CA LEU A 75 -8.56 -9.72 12.50
C LEU A 75 -9.40 -10.00 11.24
N TYR A 76 -9.46 -9.04 10.34
CA TYR A 76 -10.21 -9.09 9.09
C TYR A 76 -9.23 -9.06 7.91
N ALA A 77 -9.48 -9.90 6.92
CA ALA A 77 -8.82 -9.87 5.62
C ALA A 77 -9.86 -9.71 4.53
N GLN A 78 -9.67 -8.75 3.60
CA GLN A 78 -10.43 -8.67 2.36
C GLN A 78 -9.51 -8.86 1.16
N TRP A 79 -10.05 -9.35 0.06
CA TRP A 79 -9.33 -9.50 -1.20
C TRP A 79 -10.31 -9.53 -2.37
N GLN A 80 -9.82 -9.18 -3.56
CA GLN A 80 -10.55 -9.39 -4.80
C GLN A 80 -10.40 -10.83 -5.28
N SER A 81 -11.47 -11.38 -5.84
CA SER A 81 -11.55 -12.79 -6.22
C SER A 81 -12.35 -12.94 -7.51
N SER A 82 -11.83 -13.74 -8.46
CA SER A 82 -12.50 -14.08 -9.70
C SER A 82 -12.26 -15.57 -10.05
N LEU A 83 -13.02 -16.10 -10.99
CA LEU A 83 -12.91 -17.52 -11.35
C LEU A 83 -11.52 -17.88 -11.87
N ARG A 84 -10.90 -16.98 -12.67
CA ARG A 84 -9.65 -17.33 -13.35
C ARG A 84 -8.71 -16.13 -13.57
N ASP A 85 -9.23 -15.02 -14.07
CA ASP A 85 -8.45 -13.95 -14.65
C ASP A 85 -8.50 -12.67 -13.80
N GLU A 86 -7.44 -11.85 -13.82
CA GLU A 86 -7.44 -10.51 -13.27
C GLU A 86 -8.43 -9.64 -14.05
N ASP A 87 -9.16 -8.79 -13.33
CA ASP A 87 -10.11 -7.83 -13.89
C ASP A 87 -11.23 -8.48 -14.73
N ALA A 88 -11.61 -9.72 -14.39
CA ALA A 88 -12.73 -10.39 -15.03
C ALA A 88 -14.07 -9.77 -14.57
N PRO A 89 -15.11 -9.77 -15.43
CA PRO A 89 -16.41 -9.16 -15.11
C PRO A 89 -17.06 -9.73 -13.84
N GLU A 90 -16.81 -11.00 -13.51
CA GLU A 90 -17.32 -11.66 -12.31
C GLU A 90 -16.49 -11.40 -11.05
N THR A 91 -15.48 -10.52 -11.12
CA THR A 91 -14.65 -10.18 -9.96
C THR A 91 -15.49 -9.58 -8.84
N GLN A 92 -15.36 -10.15 -7.67
CA GLN A 92 -16.01 -9.76 -6.43
C GLN A 92 -14.99 -9.48 -5.33
N VAL A 93 -15.44 -8.89 -4.23
CA VAL A 93 -14.61 -8.75 -3.02
C VAL A 93 -15.11 -9.71 -1.96
N LEU A 94 -14.21 -10.55 -1.48
CA LEU A 94 -14.43 -11.47 -0.37
C LEU A 94 -13.75 -10.97 0.89
N TYR A 95 -14.19 -11.46 2.06
CA TYR A 95 -13.50 -11.26 3.32
C TYR A 95 -13.61 -12.50 4.21
N ALA A 96 -12.64 -12.62 5.12
CA ALA A 96 -12.62 -13.62 6.18
C ALA A 96 -12.21 -12.99 7.51
N VAL A 97 -12.53 -13.67 8.61
CA VAL A 97 -12.33 -13.18 9.97
C VAL A 97 -11.59 -14.22 10.80
N SER A 98 -10.67 -13.76 11.66
CA SER A 98 -9.96 -14.58 12.61
C SER A 98 -10.15 -14.03 14.03
N ASP A 99 -10.44 -14.93 14.98
CA ASP A 99 -10.58 -14.65 16.42
C ASP A 99 -9.32 -15.00 17.22
N ASP A 100 -8.26 -15.55 16.56
CA ASP A 100 -7.06 -16.07 17.19
C ASP A 100 -5.76 -15.53 16.56
N ASP A 101 -5.73 -14.22 16.32
CA ASP A 101 -4.57 -13.51 15.75
C ASP A 101 -4.08 -14.07 14.41
N GLY A 102 -5.00 -14.48 13.55
CA GLY A 102 -4.70 -14.95 12.20
C GLY A 102 -4.27 -16.40 12.09
N ALA A 103 -4.33 -17.21 13.17
CA ALA A 103 -3.95 -18.61 13.11
C ALA A 103 -5.03 -19.48 12.42
N ARG A 104 -6.30 -19.12 12.57
CA ARG A 104 -7.43 -19.77 11.90
C ARG A 104 -8.38 -18.71 11.37
N TRP A 105 -9.00 -19.00 10.23
CA TRP A 105 -9.88 -18.09 9.54
C TRP A 105 -11.25 -18.70 9.29
N SER A 106 -12.28 -17.88 9.32
CA SER A 106 -13.61 -18.27 8.90
C SER A 106 -13.62 -18.63 7.41
N PRO A 107 -14.59 -19.41 6.92
CA PRO A 107 -14.84 -19.49 5.49
C PRO A 107 -15.04 -18.09 4.90
N PRO A 108 -14.63 -17.87 3.61
CA PRO A 108 -14.83 -16.62 2.92
C PRO A 108 -16.31 -16.20 2.89
N ARG A 109 -16.55 -14.92 3.07
CA ARG A 109 -17.86 -14.28 2.95
C ARG A 109 -17.80 -13.24 1.84
N THR A 110 -18.89 -13.08 1.10
CA THR A 110 -19.00 -12.04 0.07
C THR A 110 -19.17 -10.68 0.72
N LEU A 111 -18.25 -9.75 0.44
CA LEU A 111 -18.39 -8.35 0.79
C LEU A 111 -19.16 -7.61 -0.31
N THR A 112 -18.75 -7.80 -1.57
CA THR A 112 -19.48 -7.32 -2.75
C THR A 112 -19.67 -8.45 -3.73
N ALA A 113 -20.89 -8.68 -4.19
CA ALA A 113 -21.19 -9.61 -5.27
C ALA A 113 -20.69 -9.05 -6.62
N PRO A 114 -20.53 -9.92 -7.64
CA PRO A 114 -20.29 -9.48 -9.01
C PRO A 114 -21.34 -8.46 -9.46
N ARG A 115 -20.90 -7.46 -10.25
CA ARG A 115 -21.77 -6.42 -10.78
C ARG A 115 -22.35 -6.82 -12.13
N ILE A 116 -23.47 -6.22 -12.52
CA ILE A 116 -24.07 -6.40 -13.86
C ILE A 116 -23.17 -5.72 -14.91
N GLU A 117 -22.61 -4.57 -14.55
CA GLU A 117 -21.69 -3.80 -15.40
C GLU A 117 -20.41 -3.51 -14.64
N GLY A 118 -19.26 -3.81 -15.28
CA GLY A 118 -17.95 -3.66 -14.67
C GLY A 118 -17.66 -4.69 -13.58
N TYR A 119 -16.67 -4.39 -12.73
CA TYR A 119 -16.22 -5.29 -11.65
C TYR A 119 -15.79 -4.50 -10.41
N THR A 120 -15.56 -5.21 -9.31
CA THR A 120 -15.10 -4.60 -8.05
C THR A 120 -13.76 -5.18 -7.61
N THR A 121 -12.90 -4.33 -7.04
CA THR A 121 -11.64 -4.76 -6.43
C THR A 121 -11.53 -4.26 -4.99
N SER A 122 -10.65 -4.89 -4.21
CA SER A 122 -10.40 -4.53 -2.81
C SER A 122 -9.79 -3.13 -2.71
N GLY A 123 -10.45 -2.25 -1.97
CA GLY A 123 -10.00 -0.87 -1.65
C GLY A 123 -9.39 -0.75 -0.25
N GLY A 124 -9.39 -1.81 0.54
CA GLY A 124 -8.84 -1.84 1.90
C GLY A 124 -9.84 -1.45 2.98
N TRP A 125 -9.29 -1.16 4.15
CA TRP A 125 -10.06 -0.93 5.37
C TRP A 125 -9.73 0.41 6.00
N TRP A 126 -10.72 0.96 6.70
CA TRP A 126 -10.50 1.94 7.76
C TRP A 126 -11.38 1.58 8.95
N GLN A 127 -10.99 1.98 10.16
CA GLN A 127 -11.77 1.70 11.35
C GLN A 127 -11.65 2.81 12.39
N THR A 128 -12.73 3.03 13.11
CA THR A 128 -12.77 3.76 14.38
C THR A 128 -13.07 2.77 15.51
N GLU A 129 -13.24 3.24 16.73
CA GLU A 129 -13.57 2.39 17.85
C GLU A 129 -14.88 1.58 17.64
N ASP A 130 -15.88 2.20 17.01
CA ASP A 130 -17.24 1.65 16.87
C ASP A 130 -17.68 1.38 15.43
N ARG A 131 -16.83 1.63 14.43
CA ARG A 131 -17.15 1.48 13.00
C ARG A 131 -16.00 0.81 12.26
N LEU A 132 -16.36 -0.14 11.42
CA LEU A 132 -15.48 -0.73 10.44
C LEU A 132 -15.96 -0.31 9.05
N LEU A 133 -15.09 0.31 8.27
CA LEU A 133 -15.33 0.67 6.88
C LEU A 133 -14.57 -0.26 5.96
N ALA A 134 -15.27 -0.76 4.95
CA ALA A 134 -14.70 -1.48 3.83
C ALA A 134 -14.74 -0.56 2.60
N TYR A 135 -13.58 -0.20 2.06
CA TYR A 135 -13.50 0.44 0.77
C TYR A 135 -13.47 -0.60 -0.33
N VAL A 136 -14.17 -0.32 -1.41
CA VAL A 136 -14.19 -1.13 -2.62
C VAL A 136 -14.04 -0.22 -3.83
N ASN A 137 -13.23 -0.64 -4.79
CA ASN A 137 -13.07 0.06 -6.04
C ASN A 137 -14.02 -0.52 -7.07
N VAL A 138 -14.70 0.35 -7.77
CA VAL A 138 -15.66 0.01 -8.83
C VAL A 138 -15.08 0.43 -10.16
N TRP A 139 -14.97 -0.50 -11.06
CA TRP A 139 -14.45 -0.34 -12.40
C TRP A 139 -15.58 -0.51 -13.40
N PRO A 140 -16.13 0.59 -13.97
CA PRO A 140 -17.12 0.48 -15.02
C PRO A 140 -16.50 -0.06 -16.31
N GLU A 141 -17.30 -0.66 -17.15
CA GLU A 141 -16.89 -0.96 -18.52
C GLU A 141 -16.88 0.33 -19.34
N HIS A 142 -15.80 0.56 -20.06
CA HIS A 142 -15.67 1.67 -20.99
C HIS A 142 -15.56 1.13 -22.42
N GLU A 143 -16.40 1.62 -23.33
CA GLU A 143 -16.40 1.22 -24.75
C GLU A 143 -15.06 1.51 -25.44
N ASP A 144 -14.37 2.56 -25.02
CA ASP A 144 -13.06 2.98 -25.55
C ASP A 144 -11.88 2.31 -24.83
N GLY A 145 -12.13 1.44 -23.84
CA GLY A 145 -11.11 0.77 -23.06
C GLY A 145 -10.36 1.68 -22.07
N ALA A 146 -10.85 2.89 -21.83
CA ALA A 146 -10.27 3.81 -20.87
C ALA A 146 -10.25 3.18 -19.46
N ARG A 147 -9.17 3.39 -18.71
CA ARG A 147 -9.09 2.99 -17.31
C ARG A 147 -9.56 4.15 -16.43
N SER A 148 -10.73 3.98 -15.85
CA SER A 148 -11.24 4.86 -14.81
C SER A 148 -12.01 4.05 -13.79
N GLY A 149 -12.20 4.60 -12.61
CA GLY A 149 -12.94 3.93 -11.56
C GLY A 149 -13.36 4.91 -10.48
N ARG A 150 -14.17 4.44 -9.57
CA ARG A 150 -14.57 5.19 -8.37
C ARG A 150 -14.45 4.32 -7.14
N THR A 151 -14.37 4.98 -5.99
CA THR A 151 -14.36 4.29 -4.69
C THR A 151 -15.72 4.40 -4.04
N GLU A 152 -16.21 3.26 -3.58
CA GLU A 152 -17.36 3.16 -2.67
C GLU A 152 -16.89 2.64 -1.30
N PHE A 153 -17.66 2.91 -0.27
CA PHE A 153 -17.46 2.35 1.07
C PHE A 153 -18.74 1.70 1.57
N MET A 154 -18.59 0.73 2.45
CA MET A 154 -19.65 0.15 3.26
C MET A 154 -19.24 0.19 4.72
N ILE A 155 -20.22 0.37 5.63
CA ILE A 155 -19.98 0.48 7.06
C ILE A 155 -20.63 -0.69 7.78
N SER A 156 -19.92 -1.18 8.80
CA SER A 156 -20.43 -2.14 9.77
C SER A 156 -20.11 -1.70 11.20
N THR A 157 -20.99 -2.06 12.14
CA THR A 157 -20.78 -1.88 13.58
C THR A 157 -20.36 -3.16 14.29
N ASP A 158 -20.44 -4.31 13.61
CA ASP A 158 -20.15 -5.64 14.14
C ASP A 158 -19.18 -6.44 13.25
N GLY A 159 -18.82 -5.88 12.06
CA GLY A 159 -17.99 -6.53 11.06
C GLY A 159 -18.66 -7.68 10.31
N GLU A 160 -19.98 -7.83 10.43
CA GLU A 160 -20.74 -8.91 9.81
C GLU A 160 -21.90 -8.40 8.95
N VAL A 161 -22.63 -7.38 9.43
CA VAL A 161 -23.71 -6.74 8.70
C VAL A 161 -23.23 -5.42 8.13
N TRP A 162 -23.36 -5.26 6.82
CA TRP A 162 -22.83 -4.12 6.07
C TRP A 162 -23.96 -3.24 5.53
N SER A 163 -23.73 -1.93 5.52
CA SER A 163 -24.61 -0.97 4.83
C SER A 163 -24.62 -1.21 3.32
N ALA A 164 -25.56 -0.58 2.62
CA ALA A 164 -25.45 -0.40 1.18
C ALA A 164 -24.17 0.39 0.85
N PRO A 165 -23.53 0.14 -0.32
CA PRO A 165 -22.37 0.88 -0.74
C PRO A 165 -22.73 2.34 -1.08
N GLU A 166 -21.86 3.27 -0.66
CA GLU A 166 -21.96 4.71 -0.94
C GLU A 166 -20.64 5.23 -1.49
N ALA A 167 -20.69 6.27 -2.34
CA ALA A 167 -19.49 6.87 -2.91
C ALA A 167 -18.69 7.65 -1.86
N VAL A 168 -17.37 7.47 -1.86
CA VAL A 168 -16.42 8.33 -1.14
C VAL A 168 -16.44 9.73 -1.76
N ARG A 169 -16.42 10.81 -0.93
CA ARG A 169 -16.68 12.17 -1.41
C ARG A 169 -15.53 13.14 -1.12
N LEU A 170 -15.33 14.02 -2.08
CA LEU A 170 -14.47 15.19 -1.96
C LEU A 170 -15.04 16.21 -0.93
N SER A 171 -14.22 17.19 -0.56
CA SER A 171 -14.59 18.29 0.31
C SER A 171 -15.73 19.18 -0.24
N ASP A 172 -15.96 19.17 -1.55
CA ASP A 172 -17.06 19.86 -2.22
C ASP A 172 -18.33 18.97 -2.37
N GLY A 173 -18.31 17.75 -1.86
CA GLY A 173 -19.43 16.80 -1.85
C GLY A 173 -19.54 15.92 -3.11
N ARG A 174 -18.75 16.18 -4.16
CA ARG A 174 -18.71 15.31 -5.35
C ARG A 174 -18.05 13.97 -5.01
N PRO A 175 -18.38 12.88 -5.71
CA PRO A 175 -17.61 11.64 -5.62
C PRO A 175 -16.13 11.86 -5.97
N VAL A 176 -15.22 11.13 -5.32
CA VAL A 176 -13.81 11.11 -5.73
C VAL A 176 -13.71 10.43 -7.11
N PRO A 177 -13.13 11.10 -8.12
CA PRO A 177 -13.01 10.54 -9.46
C PRO A 177 -11.78 9.62 -9.56
N GLY A 178 -11.80 8.49 -8.84
CA GLY A 178 -10.67 7.58 -8.79
C GLY A 178 -10.85 6.42 -7.84
N ILE A 179 -9.93 5.49 -7.91
CA ILE A 179 -9.87 4.30 -7.05
C ILE A 179 -8.92 4.54 -5.88
N ILE A 180 -9.31 4.06 -4.69
CA ILE A 180 -8.51 4.19 -3.48
C ILE A 180 -7.44 3.11 -3.40
N GLU A 181 -6.25 3.47 -2.93
CA GLU A 181 -5.25 2.50 -2.54
C GLU A 181 -5.52 1.94 -1.14
N GLN A 182 -5.11 0.69 -0.92
CA GLN A 182 -5.37 -0.08 0.30
C GLN A 182 -4.51 0.38 1.49
N ASP A 183 -4.34 1.68 1.69
CA ASP A 183 -3.39 2.22 2.67
C ASP A 183 -3.89 3.49 3.38
N THR A 184 -5.19 3.52 3.67
CA THR A 184 -5.80 4.59 4.46
C THR A 184 -5.38 4.48 5.91
N ARG A 185 -4.69 5.50 6.42
CA ARG A 185 -4.23 5.55 7.82
C ARG A 185 -4.22 6.98 8.34
N ALA A 186 -4.25 7.11 9.67
CA ALA A 186 -4.11 8.40 10.35
C ALA A 186 -2.64 8.75 10.58
N ILE A 187 -2.27 10.02 10.41
CA ILE A 187 -1.07 10.59 11.01
C ILE A 187 -1.35 10.93 12.50
N PRO A 188 -0.32 11.25 13.32
CA PRO A 188 -0.49 11.37 14.77
C PRO A 188 -1.53 12.37 15.29
N ASP A 189 -1.93 13.35 14.50
CA ASP A 189 -2.95 14.34 14.86
C ASP A 189 -4.38 13.93 14.44
N GLY A 190 -4.55 12.74 13.84
CA GLY A 190 -5.83 12.16 13.47
C GLY A 190 -6.26 12.40 12.02
N ARG A 191 -5.57 13.24 11.24
CA ARG A 191 -5.83 13.41 9.81
C ARG A 191 -5.57 12.10 9.08
N LEU A 192 -6.50 11.68 8.24
CA LEU A 192 -6.34 10.50 7.39
C LEU A 192 -5.59 10.87 6.11
N VAL A 193 -4.69 9.99 5.70
CA VAL A 193 -3.94 10.11 4.45
C VAL A 193 -4.04 8.79 3.68
N THR A 194 -4.23 8.89 2.37
CA THR A 194 -4.21 7.78 1.43
C THR A 194 -3.78 8.29 0.04
N THR A 195 -3.89 7.45 -0.95
CA THR A 195 -3.75 7.83 -2.37
C THR A 195 -4.95 7.32 -3.15
N PHE A 196 -5.40 8.13 -4.07
CA PHE A 196 -6.30 7.69 -5.13
C PHE A 196 -5.53 7.69 -6.45
N HIS A 197 -5.86 6.74 -7.32
CA HIS A 197 -5.51 6.83 -8.72
C HIS A 197 -6.68 7.49 -9.44
N VAL A 198 -6.50 8.77 -9.78
CA VAL A 198 -7.57 9.62 -10.30
C VAL A 198 -7.59 9.68 -11.82
N GLU A 199 -8.76 10.02 -12.36
CA GLU A 199 -8.94 10.32 -13.79
C GLU A 199 -8.27 11.65 -14.22
N PRO A 200 -7.83 11.72 -15.49
CA PRO A 200 -7.91 10.70 -16.54
C PRO A 200 -6.90 9.58 -16.32
N GLY A 201 -7.31 8.37 -16.65
CA GLY A 201 -6.48 7.16 -16.49
C GLY A 201 -6.28 6.76 -15.03
N LEU A 202 -5.04 6.44 -14.65
CA LEU A 202 -4.65 6.09 -13.28
C LEU A 202 -3.49 6.99 -12.82
N THR A 203 -3.80 8.23 -12.47
CA THR A 203 -2.81 9.19 -11.97
C THR A 203 -2.74 9.11 -10.44
N ALA A 204 -1.61 8.66 -9.92
CA ALA A 204 -1.41 8.57 -8.47
C ALA A 204 -1.42 9.98 -7.85
N THR A 205 -2.37 10.23 -6.97
CA THR A 205 -2.57 11.51 -6.30
C THR A 205 -2.76 11.25 -4.81
N PRO A 206 -1.89 11.80 -3.94
CA PRO A 206 -2.11 11.77 -2.50
C PRO A 206 -3.37 12.53 -2.11
N PHE A 207 -4.09 12.03 -1.11
CA PHE A 207 -5.28 12.69 -0.56
C PHE A 207 -5.24 12.67 0.95
N TYR A 208 -5.89 13.67 1.55
CA TYR A 208 -6.09 13.75 2.98
C TYR A 208 -7.52 14.15 3.32
N THR A 209 -7.98 13.79 4.53
CA THR A 209 -9.23 14.26 5.10
C THR A 209 -9.13 14.38 6.62
N ASP A 210 -9.84 15.33 7.18
CA ASP A 210 -10.03 15.47 8.62
C ASP A 210 -11.37 14.83 9.10
N ASP A 211 -12.13 14.18 8.18
CA ASP A 211 -13.26 13.32 8.54
C ASP A 211 -12.72 12.02 9.19
N PRO A 212 -12.98 11.78 10.49
CA PRO A 212 -12.44 10.61 11.19
C PRO A 212 -12.98 9.28 10.65
N LEU A 213 -14.09 9.29 9.91
CA LEU A 213 -14.63 8.11 9.24
C LEU A 213 -14.03 7.89 7.83
N GLY A 214 -13.35 8.89 7.26
CA GLY A 214 -12.75 8.75 5.94
C GLY A 214 -13.76 8.57 4.79
N MET A 215 -14.99 8.98 4.98
CA MET A 215 -16.05 8.87 3.98
C MET A 215 -16.16 10.09 3.10
N THR A 216 -15.86 11.25 3.67
CA THR A 216 -16.10 12.57 3.07
C THR A 216 -14.91 13.50 3.28
N GLY A 217 -15.00 14.71 2.73
CA GLY A 217 -14.02 15.76 2.99
C GLY A 217 -12.64 15.53 2.37
N TRP A 218 -12.52 14.56 1.50
CA TRP A 218 -11.25 14.25 0.86
C TRP A 218 -10.78 15.41 -0.02
N THR A 219 -9.53 15.80 0.16
CA THR A 219 -8.86 16.88 -0.56
C THR A 219 -7.57 16.34 -1.18
N ALA A 220 -7.35 16.64 -2.45
CA ALA A 220 -6.12 16.25 -3.14
C ALA A 220 -4.93 17.05 -2.60
N GLY A 221 -3.87 16.36 -2.24
CA GLY A 221 -2.56 16.95 -2.01
C GLY A 221 -1.89 17.31 -3.35
N LEU A 222 -1.08 18.35 -3.34
CA LEU A 222 -0.38 18.83 -4.52
C LEU A 222 0.92 18.05 -4.71
N MET A 223 0.95 17.15 -5.69
CA MET A 223 2.13 16.40 -6.11
C MET A 223 2.30 16.53 -7.62
N GLU A 224 3.48 16.94 -8.08
CA GLU A 224 3.83 16.91 -9.49
C GLU A 224 4.29 15.50 -9.87
N ASN A 225 3.49 14.81 -10.70
CA ASN A 225 3.83 13.48 -11.19
C ASN A 225 5.00 13.54 -12.19
N LEU A 226 5.80 12.49 -12.22
CA LEU A 226 6.88 12.37 -13.21
C LEU A 226 6.30 12.23 -14.63
N PRO A 227 7.01 12.71 -15.64
CA PRO A 227 6.59 12.53 -17.04
C PRO A 227 6.37 11.04 -17.36
N HIS A 228 5.25 10.74 -18.02
CA HIS A 228 4.88 9.39 -18.43
C HIS A 228 4.11 9.42 -19.75
N ASP A 229 4.16 8.30 -20.46
CA ASP A 229 3.38 8.08 -21.67
C ASP A 229 2.13 7.25 -21.32
N GLY A 230 0.99 7.60 -21.92
CA GLY A 230 -0.28 6.87 -21.74
C GLY A 230 -1.03 7.25 -20.45
N ASP A 231 -1.98 6.40 -20.08
CA ASP A 231 -3.02 6.68 -19.08
C ASP A 231 -2.61 6.32 -17.63
N VAL A 232 -1.40 5.80 -17.41
CA VAL A 232 -0.96 5.35 -16.08
C VAL A 232 0.29 6.11 -15.67
N SER A 233 0.24 6.82 -14.54
CA SER A 233 1.41 7.52 -14.01
C SER A 233 2.56 6.57 -13.67
N ARG A 234 3.79 7.11 -13.62
CA ARG A 234 4.97 6.31 -13.21
C ARG A 234 4.86 5.87 -11.76
N GLU A 235 4.38 6.76 -10.92
CA GLU A 235 4.07 6.51 -9.52
C GLU A 235 2.83 5.63 -9.43
N LEU A 236 2.97 4.40 -8.94
CA LEU A 236 1.85 3.47 -8.87
C LEU A 236 1.86 2.72 -7.54
N GLU A 237 0.66 2.39 -7.06
CA GLU A 237 0.43 1.51 -5.91
C GLU A 237 1.23 1.91 -4.66
N PRO A 238 1.03 3.12 -4.14
CA PRO A 238 1.79 3.66 -3.02
C PRO A 238 1.54 2.96 -1.69
N SER A 239 2.52 3.14 -0.82
CA SER A 239 2.41 2.93 0.62
C SER A 239 3.23 4.00 1.33
N TRP A 240 2.93 4.28 2.59
CA TRP A 240 3.57 5.40 3.26
C TRP A 240 3.90 5.10 4.73
N PHE A 241 4.74 5.94 5.33
CA PHE A 241 5.05 5.96 6.75
C PHE A 241 5.28 7.38 7.26
N TRP A 242 5.22 7.54 8.58
CA TRP A 242 5.46 8.80 9.27
C TRP A 242 6.88 8.84 9.84
N ARG A 243 7.64 9.91 9.57
CA ARG A 243 8.90 10.20 10.23
C ARG A 243 8.66 11.00 11.49
N ARG A 244 8.81 10.36 12.65
CA ARG A 244 8.51 10.98 13.96
C ARG A 244 9.36 12.23 14.24
N LYS A 245 10.66 12.24 13.86
CA LYS A 245 11.58 13.34 14.18
C LYS A 245 11.40 14.58 13.32
N SER A 246 11.13 14.41 12.04
CA SER A 246 10.96 15.51 11.09
C SER A 246 9.49 15.88 10.85
N HIS A 247 8.54 15.09 11.37
CA HIS A 247 7.10 15.24 11.14
C HIS A 247 6.73 15.21 9.65
N GLU A 248 7.38 14.32 8.92
CA GLU A 248 7.17 14.13 7.47
C GLU A 248 6.37 12.85 7.19
N ILE A 249 5.53 12.91 6.17
CA ILE A 249 4.97 11.72 5.53
C ILE A 249 5.89 11.35 4.37
N VAL A 250 6.33 10.10 4.33
CA VAL A 250 7.13 9.56 3.24
C VAL A 250 6.31 8.53 2.49
N MET A 251 6.07 8.77 1.22
CA MET A 251 5.29 7.90 0.35
C MET A 251 6.20 7.20 -0.64
N LEU A 252 6.04 5.88 -0.72
CA LEU A 252 6.82 4.98 -1.57
C LEU A 252 5.92 4.50 -2.71
N PHE A 253 6.42 4.48 -3.93
CA PHE A 253 5.69 3.98 -5.11
C PHE A 253 6.53 2.93 -5.83
N ARG A 254 5.87 2.00 -6.49
CA ARG A 254 6.51 1.24 -7.56
C ARG A 254 6.70 2.13 -8.78
N ASP A 255 7.82 2.00 -9.49
CA ASP A 255 8.03 2.70 -10.77
C ASP A 255 7.44 1.90 -11.94
N GLN A 256 6.37 2.42 -12.55
CA GLN A 256 5.72 1.81 -13.70
C GLN A 256 6.64 1.81 -14.95
N ALA A 257 7.62 2.73 -15.03
CA ALA A 257 8.61 2.80 -16.11
C ALA A 257 9.69 1.71 -16.04
N THR A 258 9.61 0.80 -15.06
CA THR A 258 10.48 -0.40 -15.01
C THR A 258 11.94 -0.08 -14.69
N SER A 259 12.20 0.91 -13.82
CA SER A 259 13.55 1.16 -13.28
C SER A 259 14.05 0.07 -12.34
N TYR A 260 13.13 -0.76 -11.80
CA TYR A 260 13.38 -1.69 -10.71
C TYR A 260 13.92 -1.03 -9.44
N GLN A 261 13.55 0.22 -9.23
CA GLN A 261 13.86 1.01 -8.05
C GLN A 261 12.57 1.62 -7.49
N THR A 262 12.60 1.95 -6.22
CA THR A 262 11.48 2.61 -5.54
C THR A 262 11.48 4.10 -5.87
N LEU A 263 10.30 4.66 -6.16
CA LEU A 263 10.05 6.10 -6.18
C LEU A 263 9.60 6.57 -4.80
N VAL A 264 10.02 7.77 -4.41
CA VAL A 264 9.72 8.38 -3.10
C VAL A 264 9.30 9.82 -3.27
N SER A 265 8.23 10.21 -2.58
CA SER A 265 7.80 11.59 -2.39
C SER A 265 7.61 11.89 -0.90
N VAL A 266 7.82 13.13 -0.50
CA VAL A 266 7.77 13.55 0.91
C VAL A 266 6.84 14.75 1.07
N SER A 267 6.01 14.73 2.14
CA SER A 267 5.24 15.88 2.59
C SER A 267 5.65 16.27 4.00
N ALA A 268 5.92 17.56 4.21
CA ALA A 268 6.25 18.14 5.51
C ALA A 268 5.09 18.96 6.11
N ASP A 269 3.94 18.98 5.47
CA ASP A 269 2.77 19.78 5.83
C ASP A 269 1.47 18.95 5.87
N ARG A 270 1.58 17.75 6.42
CA ARG A 270 0.42 16.87 6.68
C ARG A 270 -0.31 16.39 5.42
N GLY A 271 0.41 16.22 4.31
CA GLY A 271 -0.13 15.70 3.05
C GLY A 271 -0.69 16.75 2.10
N GLU A 272 -0.52 18.04 2.38
CA GLU A 272 -1.04 19.12 1.55
C GLU A 272 -0.16 19.37 0.32
N ASN A 273 1.17 19.42 0.50
CA ASN A 273 2.15 19.54 -0.58
C ASN A 273 3.17 18.40 -0.52
N TRP A 274 3.58 17.94 -1.68
CA TRP A 274 4.47 16.81 -1.83
C TRP A 274 5.63 17.17 -2.78
N THR A 275 6.80 16.64 -2.51
CA THR A 275 7.92 16.76 -3.45
C THR A 275 7.59 16.00 -4.74
N THR A 276 8.18 16.42 -5.87
CA THR A 276 8.22 15.58 -7.07
C THR A 276 8.86 14.23 -6.72
N PRO A 277 8.27 13.08 -7.11
CA PRO A 277 8.85 11.78 -6.78
C PRO A 277 10.25 11.58 -7.36
N GLU A 278 11.15 10.99 -6.56
CA GLU A 278 12.53 10.71 -6.95
C GLU A 278 12.83 9.22 -6.84
N LEU A 279 13.65 8.69 -7.76
CA LEU A 279 14.17 7.34 -7.67
C LEU A 279 15.21 7.26 -6.53
N VAL A 280 15.04 6.25 -5.68
CA VAL A 280 16.02 5.90 -4.65
C VAL A 280 16.65 4.55 -4.99
N GLY A 281 17.91 4.35 -4.59
CA GLY A 281 18.66 3.11 -4.88
C GLY A 281 18.15 1.88 -4.10
N PHE A 282 16.87 1.83 -3.75
CA PHE A 282 16.25 0.71 -3.05
C PHE A 282 15.58 -0.22 -4.09
N PRO A 283 16.02 -1.48 -4.24
CA PRO A 283 15.48 -2.38 -5.26
C PRO A 283 13.98 -2.62 -5.09
N ASP A 284 13.28 -2.77 -6.22
CA ASP A 284 11.86 -3.07 -6.28
C ASP A 284 11.51 -3.89 -7.53
N SER A 285 10.81 -5.00 -7.37
CA SER A 285 10.43 -5.88 -8.48
C SER A 285 9.29 -5.34 -9.36
N ARG A 286 9.02 -4.05 -9.31
CA ARG A 286 7.83 -3.46 -9.91
C ARG A 286 6.56 -4.09 -9.35
N SER A 287 6.51 -4.21 -8.04
CA SER A 287 5.41 -4.78 -7.28
C SER A 287 4.91 -3.79 -6.23
N LYS A 288 3.62 -3.88 -5.89
CA LYS A 288 3.07 -3.17 -4.74
C LYS A 288 3.86 -3.55 -3.48
N GLN A 289 4.08 -2.59 -2.62
CA GLN A 289 4.79 -2.74 -1.36
C GLN A 289 3.92 -2.27 -0.19
N SER A 290 4.33 -2.57 1.04
CA SER A 290 3.70 -2.06 2.25
C SER A 290 4.75 -1.43 3.14
N ALA A 291 4.47 -0.25 3.67
CA ALA A 291 5.32 0.43 4.64
C ALA A 291 4.47 1.00 5.77
N GLY A 292 5.09 1.25 6.92
CA GLY A 292 4.38 1.82 8.06
C GLY A 292 5.30 2.00 9.26
N ASN A 293 4.71 2.29 10.41
CA ASN A 293 5.42 2.49 11.65
C ASN A 293 5.11 1.37 12.64
N LEU A 294 6.13 0.93 13.37
CA LEU A 294 5.99 0.09 14.56
C LEU A 294 5.66 0.97 15.79
N PRO A 295 5.21 0.38 16.92
CA PRO A 295 4.81 1.13 18.11
C PRO A 295 5.90 2.02 18.72
N ASP A 296 7.18 1.65 18.58
CA ASP A 296 8.33 2.45 19.03
C ASP A 296 8.63 3.64 18.10
N GLY A 297 7.94 3.73 16.96
CA GLY A 297 8.11 4.74 15.93
C GLY A 297 9.15 4.39 14.86
N SER A 298 9.82 3.24 14.96
CA SER A 298 10.62 2.71 13.87
C SER A 298 9.75 2.42 12.64
N VAL A 299 10.37 2.37 11.48
CA VAL A 299 9.70 2.23 10.19
C VAL A 299 9.96 0.84 9.62
N PHE A 300 8.91 0.20 9.11
CA PHE A 300 9.05 -1.03 8.35
C PHE A 300 8.67 -0.84 6.88
N ARG A 301 9.24 -1.69 6.03
CA ARG A 301 8.85 -1.90 4.64
C ARG A 301 8.78 -3.38 4.34
N VAL A 302 7.71 -3.83 3.69
CA VAL A 302 7.56 -5.18 3.14
C VAL A 302 7.49 -5.09 1.64
N SER A 303 8.37 -5.80 0.94
CA SER A 303 8.48 -5.73 -0.52
C SER A 303 9.15 -6.97 -1.09
N ASN A 304 9.25 -7.03 -2.43
CA ASN A 304 10.11 -7.96 -3.15
C ASN A 304 11.31 -7.15 -3.69
N PRO A 305 12.42 -7.00 -2.93
CA PRO A 305 13.50 -6.06 -3.24
C PRO A 305 14.46 -6.65 -4.28
N ARG A 306 13.99 -6.83 -5.51
CA ARG A 306 14.76 -7.34 -6.64
C ARG A 306 14.79 -6.34 -7.78
N SER A 307 15.86 -6.42 -8.59
CA SER A 307 16.01 -5.60 -9.80
C SER A 307 15.50 -6.33 -11.07
N ASP A 308 14.43 -7.12 -10.90
CA ASP A 308 13.73 -7.82 -11.97
C ASP A 308 12.23 -7.94 -11.62
N ARG A 309 11.45 -8.73 -12.39
CA ARG A 309 10.01 -8.89 -12.16
C ARG A 309 9.63 -10.04 -11.23
N ALA A 310 10.59 -10.72 -10.59
CA ALA A 310 10.29 -11.80 -9.66
C ALA A 310 9.63 -11.25 -8.39
N ARG A 311 8.54 -11.89 -7.96
CA ARG A 311 7.82 -11.52 -6.73
C ARG A 311 8.24 -12.37 -5.54
N TYR A 312 9.53 -12.68 -5.47
CA TYR A 312 10.18 -13.39 -4.37
C TYR A 312 11.66 -12.96 -4.26
N PRO A 313 12.25 -13.08 -3.07
CA PRO A 313 11.58 -13.38 -1.79
C PRO A 313 10.65 -12.23 -1.34
N LEU A 314 9.81 -12.48 -0.32
CA LEU A 314 9.09 -11.45 0.41
C LEU A 314 9.92 -11.07 1.64
N VAL A 315 10.30 -9.80 1.72
CA VAL A 315 11.26 -9.28 2.70
C VAL A 315 10.62 -8.20 3.56
N LEU A 316 10.87 -8.27 4.86
CA LEU A 316 10.62 -7.22 5.84
C LEU A 316 11.93 -6.47 6.10
N SER A 317 11.95 -5.17 5.86
CA SER A 317 13.10 -4.28 6.17
C SER A 317 12.71 -3.29 7.25
N LEU A 318 13.62 -2.94 8.15
CA LEU A 318 13.41 -1.97 9.24
C LEU A 318 14.42 -0.83 9.21
N SER A 319 13.95 0.35 9.60
CA SER A 319 14.71 1.57 9.81
C SER A 319 14.31 2.23 11.13
N GLU A 320 15.27 2.69 11.93
CA GLU A 320 14.98 3.40 13.18
C GLU A 320 14.47 4.82 12.97
N ASP A 321 14.91 5.45 11.89
CA ASP A 321 14.63 6.87 11.62
C ASP A 321 13.82 7.11 10.34
N GLY A 322 13.51 6.04 9.57
CA GLY A 322 12.83 6.11 8.29
C GLY A 322 13.71 6.70 7.17
N ILE A 323 15.04 6.68 7.33
CA ILE A 323 16.01 7.14 6.34
C ILE A 323 16.87 5.99 5.86
N ILE A 324 17.54 5.27 6.78
CA ILE A 324 18.39 4.14 6.44
C ILE A 324 17.73 2.87 6.93
N PHE A 325 17.47 1.92 6.01
CA PHE A 325 16.99 0.59 6.34
C PHE A 325 18.18 -0.32 6.54
N GLU A 326 18.48 -0.61 7.81
CA GLU A 326 19.69 -1.31 8.24
C GLU A 326 19.49 -2.76 8.66
N ARG A 327 18.23 -3.19 8.81
CA ARG A 327 17.87 -4.58 9.17
C ARG A 327 16.88 -5.14 8.17
N ALA A 328 17.03 -6.41 7.81
CA ALA A 328 16.07 -7.10 6.96
C ALA A 328 15.98 -8.59 7.29
N TRP A 329 14.81 -9.17 7.01
CA TRP A 329 14.51 -10.60 7.19
C TRP A 329 13.58 -11.10 6.10
N LEU A 330 13.64 -12.40 5.86
CA LEU A 330 12.65 -13.09 5.06
C LEU A 330 11.33 -13.23 5.82
N LEU A 331 10.24 -12.95 5.14
CA LEU A 331 8.92 -13.47 5.49
C LEU A 331 8.66 -14.77 4.71
N ARG A 332 9.06 -14.78 3.43
CA ARG A 332 8.95 -15.94 2.54
C ARG A 332 10.19 -16.01 1.64
N ALA A 333 10.74 -17.18 1.47
CA ALA A 333 11.85 -17.41 0.54
C ALA A 333 11.36 -17.66 -0.89
N GLY A 334 12.29 -17.62 -1.84
CA GLY A 334 12.06 -17.98 -3.23
C GLY A 334 12.41 -19.43 -3.53
N GLY A 335 12.55 -19.76 -4.82
CA GLY A 335 12.98 -21.07 -5.28
C GLY A 335 12.02 -22.19 -4.88
N GLY A 336 12.53 -23.27 -4.32
CA GLY A 336 11.74 -24.46 -3.95
C GLY A 336 10.70 -24.25 -2.83
N ASP A 337 10.73 -23.10 -2.14
CA ASP A 337 9.74 -22.74 -1.12
C ASP A 337 8.44 -22.17 -1.74
N ILE A 338 8.48 -21.83 -3.04
CA ILE A 338 7.30 -21.36 -3.77
C ILE A 338 6.57 -22.58 -4.34
N GLN A 339 5.29 -22.74 -3.99
CA GLN A 339 4.46 -23.73 -4.65
C GLN A 339 4.29 -23.38 -6.13
N PRO A 340 4.24 -24.37 -7.05
CA PRO A 340 3.98 -24.11 -8.45
C PRO A 340 2.58 -23.53 -8.64
N LEU A 341 2.38 -22.80 -9.75
CA LEU A 341 1.05 -22.40 -10.21
C LEU A 341 0.16 -23.64 -10.39
N ARG A 342 -1.02 -23.62 -9.78
CA ARG A 342 -2.01 -24.70 -9.86
C ARG A 342 -3.05 -24.45 -10.94
N PHE A 343 -3.32 -23.18 -11.21
CA PHE A 343 -4.37 -22.77 -12.12
C PHE A 343 -3.83 -21.78 -13.17
N GLU A 344 -4.25 -21.95 -14.40
CA GLU A 344 -4.01 -20.98 -15.45
C GLU A 344 -4.84 -19.71 -15.21
N GLY A 345 -4.40 -18.58 -15.74
CA GLY A 345 -5.12 -17.33 -15.66
C GLY A 345 -4.31 -16.13 -16.13
N ARG A 346 -5.03 -15.10 -16.58
CA ARG A 346 -4.44 -13.86 -17.06
C ARG A 346 -3.76 -13.12 -15.89
N TYR A 347 -2.55 -12.67 -16.11
CA TYR A 347 -1.71 -11.95 -15.16
C TYR A 347 -1.33 -12.71 -13.89
N LYS A 348 -1.55 -14.01 -13.82
CA LYS A 348 -0.98 -14.86 -12.78
C LYS A 348 0.54 -14.84 -12.84
N ARG A 349 1.17 -15.00 -11.68
CA ARG A 349 2.62 -14.91 -11.54
C ARG A 349 3.06 -15.62 -10.27
N GLU A 350 4.11 -16.42 -10.39
CA GLU A 350 4.74 -17.06 -9.23
C GLU A 350 5.26 -16.03 -8.22
N GLY A 351 5.15 -16.39 -6.95
CA GLY A 351 5.64 -15.62 -5.82
C GLY A 351 4.57 -14.90 -5.02
N TYR A 352 5.01 -13.97 -4.19
CA TYR A 352 4.22 -13.30 -3.14
C TYR A 352 3.86 -11.89 -3.58
N SER A 353 2.61 -11.72 -3.98
CA SER A 353 2.16 -10.50 -4.64
C SER A 353 1.45 -9.56 -3.68
N TYR A 354 1.76 -8.26 -3.77
CA TYR A 354 1.03 -7.14 -3.18
C TYR A 354 0.84 -7.25 -1.68
N PRO A 355 1.95 -7.27 -0.89
CA PRO A 355 1.85 -7.28 0.55
C PRO A 355 1.13 -6.04 1.06
N LYS A 356 0.26 -6.22 2.06
CA LYS A 356 -0.29 -5.16 2.90
C LYS A 356 -0.19 -5.55 4.35
N SER A 357 0.20 -4.60 5.17
CA SER A 357 0.51 -4.84 6.57
C SER A 357 -0.50 -4.17 7.50
N HIS A 358 -0.72 -4.80 8.62
CA HIS A 358 -1.44 -4.25 9.76
C HIS A 358 -0.62 -4.45 11.03
N VAL A 359 -0.42 -3.39 11.79
CA VAL A 359 0.29 -3.43 13.08
C VAL A 359 -0.74 -3.62 14.18
N GLY A 360 -0.73 -4.78 14.80
CA GLY A 360 -1.59 -5.09 15.95
C GLY A 360 -0.86 -4.86 17.27
N GLU A 361 -1.45 -5.36 18.36
CA GLU A 361 -0.86 -5.22 19.72
C GLU A 361 0.36 -6.12 19.91
N ARG A 362 0.36 -7.35 19.36
CA ARG A 362 1.40 -8.37 19.54
C ARG A 362 2.20 -8.66 18.28
N TYR A 363 1.62 -8.44 17.12
CA TYR A 363 2.17 -8.87 15.84
C TYR A 363 2.11 -7.77 14.79
N LEU A 364 3.11 -7.76 13.92
CA LEU A 364 3.01 -7.22 12.58
C LEU A 364 2.40 -8.31 11.70
N TYR A 365 1.22 -8.06 11.12
CA TYR A 365 0.56 -8.95 10.18
C TYR A 365 0.84 -8.47 8.76
N VAL A 366 1.13 -9.40 7.87
CA VAL A 366 1.37 -9.12 6.45
C VAL A 366 0.51 -10.06 5.62
N GLY A 367 -0.50 -9.52 4.95
CA GLY A 367 -1.35 -10.25 4.00
C GLY A 367 -0.82 -10.11 2.59
N TYR A 368 -0.85 -11.17 1.80
CA TYR A 368 -0.43 -11.19 0.40
C TYR A 368 -1.09 -12.35 -0.36
N ALA A 369 -0.96 -12.33 -1.67
CA ALA A 369 -1.39 -13.45 -2.51
C ALA A 369 -0.19 -14.25 -3.00
N THR A 370 -0.19 -15.56 -2.73
CA THR A 370 0.78 -16.49 -3.30
C THR A 370 0.29 -16.95 -4.66
N ASN A 371 1.11 -16.70 -5.69
CA ASN A 371 0.79 -17.02 -7.10
C ASN A 371 -0.46 -16.31 -7.64
N LYS A 372 -1.04 -15.36 -6.91
CA LYS A 372 -2.39 -14.82 -7.11
C LYS A 372 -3.47 -15.92 -7.08
N GLU A 373 -3.24 -16.93 -6.29
CA GLU A 373 -4.12 -18.08 -6.04
C GLU A 373 -4.53 -18.11 -4.57
N ASP A 374 -3.57 -18.34 -3.68
CA ASP A 374 -3.82 -18.41 -2.25
C ASP A 374 -3.73 -17.04 -1.59
N VAL A 375 -4.61 -16.80 -0.64
CA VAL A 375 -4.55 -15.66 0.28
C VAL A 375 -3.86 -16.14 1.54
N GLU A 376 -2.73 -15.54 1.87
CA GLU A 376 -1.93 -15.89 3.03
C GLU A 376 -1.65 -14.68 3.92
N VAL A 377 -1.42 -14.96 5.20
CA VAL A 377 -0.98 -14.00 6.20
C VAL A 377 0.24 -14.52 6.92
N THR A 378 1.33 -13.76 6.91
CA THR A 378 2.47 -13.98 7.80
C THR A 378 2.37 -13.01 8.98
N ARG A 379 2.45 -13.50 10.20
CA ARG A 379 2.57 -12.66 11.40
C ARG A 379 3.97 -12.76 12.00
N VAL A 380 4.48 -11.64 12.47
CA VAL A 380 5.80 -11.55 13.12
C VAL A 380 5.61 -10.93 14.49
N PRO A 381 6.09 -11.56 15.59
CA PRO A 381 6.00 -10.99 16.93
C PRO A 381 6.68 -9.62 16.99
N LEU A 382 5.99 -8.59 17.49
CA LEU A 382 6.57 -7.25 17.62
C LEU A 382 7.78 -7.24 18.55
N GLU A 383 7.78 -8.05 19.60
CA GLU A 383 8.92 -8.18 20.51
C GLU A 383 10.22 -8.61 19.83
N SER A 384 10.13 -9.31 18.69
CA SER A 384 11.31 -9.72 17.92
C SER A 384 11.84 -8.65 16.99
N LEU A 385 11.03 -7.63 16.70
CA LEU A 385 11.33 -6.52 15.81
C LEU A 385 11.78 -5.27 16.56
N LEU A 386 11.14 -5.00 17.69
CA LEU A 386 11.42 -3.84 18.53
C LEU A 386 12.78 -4.00 19.23
N LYS A 387 13.44 -2.88 19.51
CA LYS A 387 14.64 -2.89 20.34
C LYS A 387 14.28 -3.39 21.74
N GLN A 388 15.09 -4.29 22.26
CA GLN A 388 15.10 -4.58 23.70
C GLN A 388 15.83 -3.41 24.38
N ASP A 389 15.14 -2.76 25.32
CA ASP A 389 15.71 -1.69 26.15
C ASP A 389 16.87 -2.20 27.03
#